data_5b98757e7df56612511b845d8c882b0d
#
_entry.id   5b98757e7df56612511b845d8c882b0d
#
_cell.length_a   1.000
_cell.length_b   1.000
_cell.length_c   1.000
_cell.angle_alpha   90.00
_cell.angle_beta   90.00
_cell.angle_gamma   90.00
#
_symmetry.space_group_name_H-M   'P 1'
#
loop_
_entity.id
_entity.type
_entity.pdbx_description
1 polymer ?
#
loop_
_entity_poly.entity_id
_entity_poly.type
_entity_poly.pdbx_seq_one_letter_code
_entity_poly.pdbx_strand_id
1 'polypeptide(L)'
;MLLDRLYRETATVLDMGLEAAHRPNREAEAKRILRAALSNWDRRDLRAETQRHYGPYWQGLPLDTQVVFAHLLRGIRDDEIRIDLTPDQDRDATRVCFALADHPGIFARLAGALALVGANVVDARTFTSKDGYATAAFWVQDAEGAPYDPGKLPLSLIHI
;
A
#
# COMPACT_ATOMS: atom_id res chain seq x y z
N MET A 1 7.34 -24.87 33.71
CA MET A 1 7.24 -23.43 33.44
C MET A 1 8.49 -22.89 32.76
N LEU A 2 9.68 -23.11 33.28
CA LEU A 2 10.92 -22.61 32.65
C LEU A 2 11.18 -23.30 31.30
N LEU A 3 10.95 -24.60 31.19
CA LEU A 3 11.12 -25.36 29.94
C LEU A 3 10.15 -24.91 28.84
N ASP A 4 8.90 -24.60 29.18
CA ASP A 4 7.90 -24.11 28.23
C ASP A 4 8.29 -22.74 27.67
N ARG A 5 8.81 -21.88 28.52
CA ARG A 5 9.26 -20.56 28.11
C ARG A 5 10.45 -20.64 27.13
N LEU A 6 11.44 -21.48 27.46
CA LEU A 6 12.61 -21.72 26.58
C LEU A 6 12.18 -22.31 25.24
N TYR A 7 11.25 -23.25 25.23
CA TYR A 7 10.72 -23.83 24.01
C TYR A 7 10.03 -22.78 23.13
N ARG A 8 9.18 -21.93 23.71
CA ARG A 8 8.48 -20.86 22.99
C ARG A 8 9.45 -19.85 22.39
N GLU A 9 10.45 -19.42 23.15
CA GLU A 9 11.47 -18.48 22.68
C GLU A 9 12.28 -19.07 21.53
N THR A 10 12.66 -20.34 21.61
CA THR A 10 13.39 -21.04 20.55
C THR A 10 12.53 -21.21 19.30
N ALA A 11 11.26 -21.59 19.44
CA ALA A 11 10.33 -21.73 18.33
C ALA A 11 10.11 -20.39 17.63
N THR A 12 9.97 -19.28 18.37
CA THR A 12 9.82 -17.95 17.82
C THR A 12 11.05 -17.53 16.99
N VAL A 13 12.26 -17.78 17.49
CA VAL A 13 13.51 -17.46 16.78
C VAL A 13 13.62 -18.28 15.50
N LEU A 14 13.26 -19.56 15.53
CA LEU A 14 13.28 -20.43 14.35
C LEU A 14 12.27 -19.95 13.29
N ASP A 15 11.06 -19.59 13.71
CA ASP A 15 10.03 -19.04 12.81
C ASP A 15 10.48 -17.74 12.15
N MET A 16 11.11 -16.84 12.91
CA MET A 16 11.67 -15.62 12.36
C MET A 16 12.80 -15.88 11.38
N GLY A 17 13.65 -16.89 11.64
CA GLY A 17 14.71 -17.31 10.73
C GLY A 17 14.16 -17.87 9.42
N LEU A 18 13.14 -18.71 9.50
CA LEU A 18 12.47 -19.27 8.33
C LEU A 18 11.77 -18.17 7.51
N GLU A 19 11.11 -17.24 8.17
CA GLU A 19 10.51 -16.06 7.53
C GLU A 19 11.54 -15.28 6.72
N ALA A 20 12.69 -14.96 7.32
CA ALA A 20 13.75 -14.23 6.65
C ALA A 20 14.30 -14.98 5.44
N ALA A 21 14.45 -16.32 5.53
CA ALA A 21 14.93 -17.16 4.44
C ALA A 21 13.95 -17.21 3.25
N HIS A 22 12.64 -17.12 3.52
CA HIS A 22 11.61 -17.20 2.47
C HIS A 22 11.24 -15.85 1.86
N ARG A 23 11.66 -14.72 2.45
CA ARG A 23 11.33 -13.37 1.95
C ARG A 23 11.69 -13.13 0.48
N PRO A 24 12.92 -13.45 0.01
CA PRO A 24 13.28 -13.21 -1.39
C PRO A 24 12.39 -13.99 -2.37
N ASN A 25 12.01 -15.21 -2.00
CA ASN A 25 11.16 -16.07 -2.83
C ASN A 25 9.73 -15.50 -2.91
N ARG A 26 9.21 -14.99 -1.80
CA ARG A 26 7.87 -14.37 -1.75
C ARG A 26 7.85 -13.07 -2.53
N GLU A 27 8.89 -12.27 -2.44
CA GLU A 27 9.03 -11.04 -3.23
C GLU A 27 9.07 -11.35 -4.73
N ALA A 28 9.90 -12.31 -5.15
CA ALA A 28 9.99 -12.71 -6.55
C ALA A 28 8.65 -13.25 -7.06
N GLU A 29 7.94 -14.03 -6.26
CA GLU A 29 6.63 -14.57 -6.60
C GLU A 29 5.59 -13.44 -6.74
N ALA A 30 5.58 -12.48 -5.83
CA ALA A 30 4.68 -11.32 -5.90
C ALA A 30 4.91 -10.50 -7.18
N LYS A 31 6.17 -10.27 -7.54
CA LYS A 31 6.54 -9.58 -8.78
C LYS A 31 6.08 -10.36 -10.01
N ARG A 32 6.24 -11.68 -10.00
CA ARG A 32 5.79 -12.55 -11.09
C ARG A 32 4.28 -12.46 -11.29
N ILE A 33 3.54 -12.48 -10.19
CA ILE A 33 2.07 -12.39 -10.20
C ILE A 33 1.63 -11.03 -10.73
N LEU A 34 2.30 -9.95 -10.30
CA LEU A 34 2.00 -8.60 -10.80
C LEU A 34 2.26 -8.49 -12.31
N ARG A 35 3.38 -9.03 -12.81
CA ARG A 35 3.67 -9.01 -14.24
C ARG A 35 2.60 -9.74 -15.04
N ALA A 36 2.09 -10.86 -14.53
CA ALA A 36 0.99 -11.59 -15.17
C ALA A 36 -0.30 -10.77 -15.20
N ALA A 37 -0.60 -10.06 -14.11
CA ALA A 37 -1.78 -9.19 -14.02
C ALA A 37 -1.68 -7.97 -14.97
N LEU A 38 -0.47 -7.52 -15.28
CA LEU A 38 -0.20 -6.39 -16.18
C LEU A 38 0.40 -6.87 -17.52
N SER A 39 -0.09 -8.00 -18.02
CA SER A 39 0.47 -8.66 -19.22
C SER A 39 0.41 -7.80 -20.49
N ASN A 40 -0.47 -6.80 -20.54
CA ASN A 40 -0.60 -5.85 -21.65
C ASN A 40 0.38 -4.68 -21.59
N TRP A 41 1.16 -4.56 -20.50
CA TRP A 41 2.18 -3.52 -20.35
C TRP A 41 3.45 -3.91 -21.12
N ASP A 42 4.20 -2.91 -21.61
CA ASP A 42 5.49 -3.17 -22.19
C ASP A 42 6.54 -3.54 -21.13
N ARG A 43 7.66 -4.13 -21.59
CA ARG A 43 8.73 -4.57 -20.70
C ARG A 43 9.35 -3.45 -19.87
N ARG A 44 9.48 -2.28 -20.47
CA ARG A 44 10.11 -1.12 -19.85
C ARG A 44 9.30 -0.69 -18.61
N ASP A 45 7.98 -0.57 -18.78
CA ASP A 45 7.11 -0.14 -17.71
C ASP A 45 6.96 -1.20 -16.61
N LEU A 46 6.91 -2.48 -16.99
CA LEU A 46 6.91 -3.58 -16.02
C LEU A 46 8.20 -3.61 -15.21
N ARG A 47 9.34 -3.42 -15.85
CA ARG A 47 10.63 -3.38 -15.17
C ARG A 47 10.70 -2.19 -14.20
N ALA A 48 10.29 -1.01 -14.65
CA ALA A 48 10.26 0.17 -13.80
C ALA A 48 9.41 -0.06 -12.55
N GLU A 49 8.22 -0.63 -12.70
CA GLU A 49 7.31 -0.88 -11.59
C GLU A 49 7.87 -1.92 -10.61
N THR A 50 8.41 -3.03 -11.11
CA THR A 50 8.92 -4.10 -10.25
C THR A 50 10.25 -3.75 -9.57
N GLN A 51 11.02 -2.81 -10.09
CA GLN A 51 12.32 -2.41 -9.53
C GLN A 51 12.24 -1.24 -8.56
N ARG A 52 11.17 -0.44 -8.59
CA ARG A 52 11.09 0.77 -7.77
C ARG A 52 10.77 0.53 -6.32
N HIS A 53 10.16 -0.60 -5.96
CA HIS A 53 9.68 -0.86 -4.61
C HIS A 53 10.66 -1.69 -3.79
N TYR A 54 10.75 -1.35 -2.48
CA TYR A 54 11.48 -2.16 -1.51
C TYR A 54 10.69 -3.41 -1.13
N GLY A 55 11.37 -4.40 -0.53
CA GLY A 55 10.79 -5.69 -0.17
C GLY A 55 9.48 -5.64 0.61
N PRO A 56 9.34 -4.78 1.65
CA PRO A 56 8.09 -4.70 2.43
C PRO A 56 6.84 -4.36 1.63
N TYR A 57 6.98 -3.60 0.55
CA TYR A 57 5.86 -3.28 -0.36
C TYR A 57 5.22 -4.56 -0.92
N TRP A 58 6.05 -5.50 -1.37
CA TRP A 58 5.58 -6.72 -2.01
C TRP A 58 4.87 -7.68 -1.06
N GLN A 59 5.20 -7.62 0.22
CA GLN A 59 4.60 -8.47 1.25
C GLN A 59 3.44 -7.77 1.98
N GLY A 60 3.46 -6.44 2.03
CA GLY A 60 2.50 -5.64 2.78
C GLY A 60 1.21 -5.29 2.05
N LEU A 61 1.13 -5.52 0.75
CA LEU A 61 -0.02 -5.16 -0.07
C LEU A 61 -0.57 -6.36 -0.84
N PRO A 62 -1.90 -6.51 -0.92
CA PRO A 62 -2.51 -7.49 -1.82
C PRO A 62 -2.34 -7.09 -3.29
N LEU A 63 -2.49 -8.06 -4.19
CA LEU A 63 -2.29 -7.87 -5.63
C LEU A 63 -3.16 -6.74 -6.21
N ASP A 64 -4.43 -6.68 -5.84
CA ASP A 64 -5.34 -5.66 -6.36
C ASP A 64 -4.87 -4.25 -6.05
N THR A 65 -4.33 -4.02 -4.87
CA THR A 65 -3.76 -2.74 -4.46
C THR A 65 -2.44 -2.45 -5.18
N GLN A 66 -1.60 -3.45 -5.37
CA GLN A 66 -0.35 -3.32 -6.16
C GLN A 66 -0.66 -2.92 -7.60
N VAL A 67 -1.70 -3.49 -8.20
CA VAL A 67 -2.14 -3.14 -9.57
C VAL A 67 -2.57 -1.67 -9.63
N VAL A 68 -3.34 -1.21 -8.65
CA VAL A 68 -3.76 0.20 -8.58
C VAL A 68 -2.54 1.12 -8.50
N PHE A 69 -1.59 0.84 -7.62
CA PHE A 69 -0.38 1.66 -7.50
C PHE A 69 0.47 1.63 -8.77
N ALA A 70 0.54 0.49 -9.45
CA ALA A 70 1.25 0.40 -10.72
C ALA A 70 0.67 1.38 -11.75
N HIS A 71 -0.65 1.44 -11.86
CA HIS A 71 -1.32 2.41 -12.74
C HIS A 71 -1.12 3.85 -12.29
N LEU A 72 -1.21 4.13 -10.98
CA LEU A 72 -1.01 5.47 -10.45
C LEU A 72 0.42 5.99 -10.64
N LEU A 73 1.40 5.11 -10.53
CA LEU A 73 2.82 5.47 -10.64
C LEU A 73 3.32 5.53 -12.08
N ARG A 74 2.62 4.87 -13.02
CA ARG A 74 3.05 4.83 -14.41
C ARG A 74 3.09 6.22 -15.02
N GLY A 75 4.29 6.68 -15.37
CA GLY A 75 4.48 8.00 -15.94
C GLY A 75 4.17 9.18 -15.02
N ILE A 76 4.17 8.97 -13.70
CA ILE A 76 3.90 10.04 -12.73
C ILE A 76 5.02 11.08 -12.75
N ARG A 77 4.62 12.35 -12.60
CA ARG A 77 5.55 13.48 -12.49
C ARG A 77 5.58 13.99 -11.05
N ASP A 78 6.66 14.69 -10.69
CA ASP A 78 6.89 15.17 -9.33
C ASP A 78 5.86 16.20 -8.86
N ASP A 79 5.17 16.86 -9.78
CA ASP A 79 4.13 17.85 -9.47
C ASP A 79 2.71 17.26 -9.44
N GLU A 80 2.58 15.94 -9.64
CA GLU A 80 1.28 15.26 -9.71
C GLU A 80 0.94 14.55 -8.40
N ILE A 81 -0.35 14.58 -8.05
CA ILE A 81 -0.95 13.71 -7.03
C ILE A 81 -2.01 12.89 -7.76
N ARG A 82 -1.89 11.57 -7.69
CA ARG A 82 -2.85 10.65 -8.31
C ARG A 82 -3.57 9.87 -7.23
N ILE A 83 -4.88 9.75 -7.38
CA ILE A 83 -5.75 9.17 -6.37
C ILE A 83 -6.65 8.13 -7.02
N ASP A 84 -6.85 7.00 -6.34
CA ASP A 84 -7.82 5.98 -6.70
C ASP A 84 -8.72 5.68 -5.50
N LEU A 85 -10.00 5.53 -5.77
CA LEU A 85 -11.03 5.22 -4.78
C LEU A 85 -11.74 3.95 -5.21
N THR A 86 -11.67 2.91 -4.39
CA THR A 86 -12.28 1.61 -4.69
C THR A 86 -12.96 1.05 -3.46
N PRO A 87 -14.21 0.59 -3.55
CA PRO A 87 -14.84 -0.13 -2.45
C PRO A 87 -14.08 -1.41 -2.12
N ASP A 88 -13.91 -1.68 -0.82
CA ASP A 88 -13.35 -2.93 -0.32
C ASP A 88 -14.41 -3.59 0.56
N GLN A 89 -15.16 -4.52 -0.01
CA GLN A 89 -16.28 -5.18 0.65
C GLN A 89 -15.80 -6.08 1.80
N ASP A 90 -14.64 -6.69 1.66
CA ASP A 90 -14.09 -7.58 2.69
C ASP A 90 -13.78 -6.82 3.98
N ARG A 91 -13.40 -5.56 3.87
CA ARG A 91 -13.09 -4.68 5.01
C ARG A 91 -14.23 -3.76 5.41
N ASP A 92 -15.33 -3.80 4.67
CA ASP A 92 -16.48 -2.90 4.86
C ASP A 92 -16.02 -1.43 4.88
N ALA A 93 -15.16 -1.08 3.95
CA ALA A 93 -14.50 0.23 3.87
C ALA A 93 -14.31 0.66 2.43
N THR A 94 -13.94 1.91 2.23
CA THR A 94 -13.46 2.43 0.95
C THR A 94 -11.94 2.53 0.99
N ARG A 95 -11.26 1.94 0.02
CA ARG A 95 -9.81 2.06 -0.12
C ARG A 95 -9.49 3.32 -0.91
N VAL A 96 -8.68 4.19 -0.33
CA VAL A 96 -8.18 5.41 -0.96
C VAL A 96 -6.67 5.24 -1.17
N CYS A 97 -6.23 5.21 -2.42
CA CYS A 97 -4.83 5.10 -2.78
C CYS A 97 -4.31 6.43 -3.29
N PHE A 98 -3.19 6.89 -2.74
CA PHE A 98 -2.48 8.10 -3.17
C PHE A 98 -1.10 7.74 -3.70
N ALA A 99 -0.71 8.33 -4.80
CA ALA A 99 0.65 8.29 -5.31
C ALA A 99 1.12 9.71 -5.61
N LEU A 100 2.26 10.11 -5.05
CA LEU A 100 2.81 11.45 -5.17
C LEU A 100 4.31 11.44 -4.83
N ALA A 101 5.01 12.52 -5.16
CA ALA A 101 6.40 12.67 -4.74
C ALA A 101 6.51 12.70 -3.22
N ASP A 102 7.50 11.99 -2.68
CA ASP A 102 7.69 11.89 -1.24
C ASP A 102 8.21 13.20 -0.64
N HIS A 103 7.61 13.60 0.48
CA HIS A 103 8.07 14.72 1.29
C HIS A 103 7.99 14.35 2.77
N PRO A 104 8.82 14.97 3.63
CA PRO A 104 8.66 14.78 5.07
C PRO A 104 7.25 15.13 5.55
N GLY A 105 6.63 14.22 6.32
CA GLY A 105 5.30 14.41 6.88
C GLY A 105 4.14 14.20 5.92
N ILE A 106 4.36 13.69 4.69
CA ILE A 106 3.29 13.56 3.69
C ILE A 106 2.18 12.61 4.16
N PHE A 107 2.52 11.50 4.80
CA PHE A 107 1.50 10.54 5.24
C PHE A 107 0.61 11.13 6.33
N ALA A 108 1.19 11.91 7.25
CA ALA A 108 0.41 12.61 8.27
C ALA A 108 -0.53 13.67 7.67
N ARG A 109 -0.09 14.36 6.61
CA ARG A 109 -0.93 15.32 5.89
C ARG A 109 -2.10 14.64 5.20
N LEU A 110 -1.86 13.50 4.56
CA LEU A 110 -2.92 12.74 3.90
C LEU A 110 -3.94 12.22 4.92
N ALA A 111 -3.48 11.64 6.02
CA ALA A 111 -4.35 11.17 7.09
C ALA A 111 -5.16 12.32 7.72
N GLY A 112 -4.52 13.48 7.94
CA GLY A 112 -5.18 14.67 8.46
C GLY A 112 -6.25 15.21 7.52
N ALA A 113 -5.99 15.21 6.22
CA ALA A 113 -6.96 15.63 5.21
C ALA A 113 -8.18 14.72 5.19
N LEU A 114 -7.99 13.41 5.28
CA LEU A 114 -9.08 12.45 5.37
C LEU A 114 -9.92 12.66 6.64
N ALA A 115 -9.28 12.92 7.77
CA ALA A 115 -9.97 13.21 9.03
C ALA A 115 -10.84 14.47 8.92
N LEU A 116 -10.36 15.51 8.24
CA LEU A 116 -11.10 16.77 8.05
C LEU A 116 -12.41 16.60 7.27
N VAL A 117 -12.48 15.63 6.39
CA VAL A 117 -13.70 15.36 5.61
C VAL A 117 -14.56 14.25 6.23
N GLY A 118 -14.27 13.86 7.47
CA GLY A 118 -15.06 12.87 8.19
C GLY A 118 -14.77 11.42 7.79
N ALA A 119 -13.69 11.18 7.07
CA ALA A 119 -13.28 9.82 6.71
C ALA A 119 -12.49 9.22 7.87
N ASN A 120 -13.05 8.19 8.49
CA ASN A 120 -12.44 7.50 9.61
C ASN A 120 -11.50 6.41 9.10
N VAL A 121 -10.20 6.58 9.33
CA VAL A 121 -9.17 5.64 8.87
C VAL A 121 -9.17 4.42 9.79
N VAL A 122 -9.48 3.25 9.25
CA VAL A 122 -9.48 1.98 9.99
C VAL A 122 -8.23 1.14 9.73
N ASP A 123 -7.54 1.38 8.62
CA ASP A 123 -6.25 0.78 8.31
C ASP A 123 -5.47 1.68 7.35
N ALA A 124 -4.16 1.59 7.39
CA ALA A 124 -3.27 2.34 6.50
C ALA A 124 -2.03 1.53 6.17
N ARG A 125 -1.64 1.56 4.91
CA ARG A 125 -0.40 0.95 4.40
C ARG A 125 0.35 1.98 3.58
N THR A 126 1.54 2.35 4.03
CA THR A 126 2.32 3.43 3.42
C THR A 126 3.72 2.96 3.09
N PHE A 127 4.19 3.29 1.90
CA PHE A 127 5.51 2.90 1.42
C PHE A 127 6.13 4.05 0.62
N THR A 128 7.45 4.08 0.58
CA THR A 128 8.22 5.01 -0.25
C THR A 128 9.02 4.20 -1.26
N SER A 129 8.99 4.58 -2.52
CA SER A 129 9.74 3.90 -3.57
C SER A 129 11.19 4.37 -3.62
N LYS A 130 12.04 3.58 -4.28
CA LYS A 130 13.48 3.90 -4.45
C LYS A 130 13.69 5.16 -5.28
N ASP A 131 12.77 5.47 -6.18
CA ASP A 131 12.82 6.64 -7.05
C ASP A 131 12.08 7.85 -6.46
N GLY A 132 11.72 7.82 -5.17
CA GLY A 132 11.27 9.00 -4.45
C GLY A 132 9.78 9.29 -4.47
N TYR A 133 8.94 8.27 -4.69
CA TYR A 133 7.48 8.42 -4.64
C TYR A 133 6.90 7.78 -3.38
N ALA A 134 5.89 8.44 -2.81
CA ALA A 134 5.11 7.91 -1.71
C ALA A 134 3.86 7.22 -2.25
N THR A 135 3.57 6.04 -1.71
CA THR A 135 2.32 5.32 -1.95
C THR A 135 1.61 5.12 -0.63
N ALA A 136 0.36 5.54 -0.54
CA ALA A 136 -0.42 5.42 0.68
C ALA A 136 -1.79 4.84 0.36
N ALA A 137 -2.12 3.72 0.98
CA ALA A 137 -3.44 3.12 0.92
C ALA A 137 -4.11 3.28 2.27
N PHE A 138 -5.26 3.94 2.30
CA PHE A 138 -6.08 4.11 3.50
C PHE A 138 -7.42 3.42 3.30
N TRP A 139 -7.86 2.69 4.29
CA TRP A 139 -9.21 2.13 4.33
C TRP A 139 -10.04 2.99 5.26
N VAL A 140 -11.11 3.58 4.72
CA VAL A 140 -11.89 4.61 5.42
C VAL A 140 -13.36 4.25 5.50
N GLN A 141 -13.96 4.61 6.63
CA GLN A 141 -15.38 4.45 6.91
C GLN A 141 -16.00 5.79 7.28
N ASP A 142 -17.32 5.87 7.21
CA ASP A 142 -18.06 7.03 7.74
C ASP A 142 -18.25 6.93 9.27
N ALA A 143 -18.97 7.89 9.85
CA ALA A 143 -19.19 7.95 11.29
C ALA A 143 -19.99 6.76 11.83
N GLU A 144 -20.76 6.07 10.98
CA GLU A 144 -21.58 4.93 11.33
C GLU A 144 -20.86 3.59 11.11
N GLY A 145 -19.61 3.61 10.68
CA GLY A 145 -18.82 2.41 10.41
C GLY A 145 -19.13 1.74 9.08
N ALA A 146 -19.81 2.43 8.17
CA ALA A 146 -20.04 1.98 6.81
C ALA A 146 -18.93 2.47 5.88
N PRO A 147 -18.75 1.87 4.68
CA PRO A 147 -17.78 2.38 3.73
C PRO A 147 -17.99 3.86 3.42
N TYR A 148 -16.91 4.63 3.42
CA TYR A 148 -16.98 6.07 3.13
C TYR A 148 -17.45 6.28 1.69
N ASP A 149 -18.41 7.22 1.52
CA ASP A 149 -18.93 7.54 0.18
C ASP A 149 -17.86 8.29 -0.63
N PRO A 150 -17.37 7.73 -1.74
CA PRO A 150 -16.36 8.39 -2.58
C PRO A 150 -16.80 9.76 -3.07
N GLY A 151 -18.10 9.99 -3.27
CA GLY A 151 -18.64 11.27 -3.73
C GLY A 151 -18.49 12.39 -2.70
N LYS A 152 -18.23 12.08 -1.44
CA LYS A 152 -18.01 13.06 -0.38
C LYS A 152 -16.57 13.53 -0.25
N LEU A 153 -15.63 12.90 -0.96
CA LEU A 153 -14.24 13.33 -0.98
C LEU A 153 -14.11 14.57 -1.85
N PRO A 154 -13.81 15.75 -1.27
CA PRO A 154 -13.72 16.95 -2.07
C PRO A 154 -12.45 16.96 -2.92
N LEU A 155 -12.55 17.58 -4.10
CA LEU A 155 -11.40 17.81 -4.98
C LEU A 155 -10.27 18.57 -4.28
N SER A 156 -10.55 19.27 -3.17
CA SER A 156 -9.54 19.95 -2.37
C SER A 156 -8.49 19.02 -1.77
N LEU A 157 -8.77 17.72 -1.64
CA LEU A 157 -7.75 16.73 -1.25
C LEU A 157 -6.62 16.61 -2.28
N ILE A 158 -6.90 16.94 -3.54
CA ILE A 158 -5.93 16.88 -4.63
C ILE A 158 -4.87 17.99 -4.51
N HIS A 159 -5.15 19.04 -3.73
CA HIS A 159 -4.29 20.21 -3.56
C HIS A 159 -3.49 20.23 -2.25
N ILE A 160 -3.29 19.09 -1.64
CA ILE A 160 -2.54 19.00 -0.38
C ILE A 160 -1.04 19.34 -0.59
#